data_b4cb230a3deb91fc92e42e03fe92133e
#
_entry.id   b4cb230a3deb91fc92e42e03fe92133e
#
_cell.length_a   1.000
_cell.length_b   1.000
_cell.length_c   1.000
_cell.angle_alpha   90.00
_cell.angle_beta   90.00
_cell.angle_gamma   90.00
#
_symmetry.space_group_name_H-M   'P 1'
#
loop_
_entity.id
_entity.type
_entity.pdbx_description
1 polymer ?
#
loop_
_entity_poly.entity_id
_entity_poly.type
_entity_poly.pdbx_seq_one_letter_code
_entity_poly.pdbx_strand_id
1 'polypeptide(L)'
;MSVAQKFFNLFEGSSLAHGETTVGSKRRNGKAEAKSIIVKTPLSVEMIEEHLKGVKGIGSIPITDNNECKFGVLDIDTYNVDHKEIAKKCKVLKIPAVVCRSKSGG
;
A
#
# COMPACT_ATOMS: atom_id res chain seq x y z
N MET A 1 -18.92 -5.03 -9.14
CA MET A 1 -17.63 -4.33 -9.04
C MET A 1 -16.54 -5.34 -8.64
N SER A 2 -15.46 -5.43 -9.41
CA SER A 2 -14.36 -6.33 -9.12
C SER A 2 -13.57 -5.92 -7.86
N VAL A 3 -12.79 -6.85 -7.32
CA VAL A 3 -11.91 -6.55 -6.18
C VAL A 3 -10.91 -5.44 -6.55
N ALA A 4 -10.34 -5.53 -7.77
CA ALA A 4 -9.41 -4.52 -8.25
C ALA A 4 -10.06 -3.13 -8.35
N GLN A 5 -11.29 -3.05 -8.80
CA GLN A 5 -12.02 -1.79 -8.87
C GLN A 5 -12.30 -1.20 -7.48
N LYS A 6 -12.67 -2.04 -6.53
CA LYS A 6 -12.87 -1.62 -5.14
C LYS A 6 -11.57 -1.10 -4.53
N PHE A 7 -10.49 -1.81 -4.78
CA PHE A 7 -9.15 -1.43 -4.32
C PHE A 7 -8.72 -0.09 -4.91
N PHE A 8 -8.91 0.07 -6.21
CA PHE A 8 -8.62 1.31 -6.90
C PHE A 8 -9.42 2.48 -6.31
N ASN A 9 -10.73 2.32 -6.15
CA ASN A 9 -11.59 3.37 -5.60
C ASN A 9 -11.20 3.80 -4.19
N LEU A 10 -10.66 2.86 -3.40
CA LEU A 10 -10.23 3.14 -2.04
C LEU A 10 -8.89 3.87 -1.98
N PHE A 11 -7.95 3.50 -2.84
CA PHE A 11 -6.56 3.95 -2.77
C PHE A 11 -6.13 4.89 -3.88
N GLU A 12 -6.98 5.25 -4.84
CA GLU A 12 -6.60 6.20 -5.87
C GLU A 12 -6.26 7.57 -5.26
N GLY A 13 -5.28 8.23 -5.85
CA GLY A 13 -4.86 9.55 -5.41
C GLY A 13 -4.56 10.43 -6.61
N SER A 14 -3.29 10.78 -6.81
CA SER A 14 -2.86 11.60 -7.94
C SER A 14 -3.20 10.94 -9.28
N SER A 15 -3.71 11.75 -10.22
CA SER A 15 -3.89 11.32 -11.61
C SER A 15 -2.64 11.53 -12.46
N LEU A 16 -1.58 12.12 -11.91
CA LEU A 16 -0.38 12.49 -12.66
C LEU A 16 0.69 11.40 -12.65
N ALA A 17 0.75 10.62 -11.58
CA ALA A 17 1.82 9.64 -11.40
C ALA A 17 1.43 8.56 -10.40
N HIS A 18 2.18 7.48 -10.42
CA HIS A 18 2.08 6.40 -9.43
C HIS A 18 3.46 5.80 -9.19
N GLY A 19 3.60 4.97 -8.17
CA GLY A 19 4.83 4.26 -7.88
C GLY A 19 4.79 2.83 -8.42
N GLU A 20 5.95 2.33 -8.82
CA GLU A 20 6.14 0.93 -9.17
C GLU A 20 7.35 0.39 -8.41
N THR A 21 7.20 -0.80 -7.83
CA THR A 21 8.25 -1.45 -7.07
C THR A 21 8.53 -2.82 -7.65
N THR A 22 9.81 -3.09 -7.91
CA THR A 22 10.29 -4.40 -8.33
C THR A 22 11.11 -4.98 -7.20
N VAL A 23 10.80 -6.22 -6.82
CA VAL A 23 11.54 -6.95 -5.78
C VAL A 23 12.53 -7.88 -6.46
N GLY A 24 13.83 -7.68 -6.16
CA GLY A 24 14.89 -8.51 -6.69
C GLY A 24 15.02 -9.84 -5.94
N SER A 25 15.70 -10.81 -6.59
CA SER A 25 16.00 -12.11 -5.98
C SER A 25 17.13 -12.05 -4.96
N LYS A 26 17.96 -11.01 -5.00
CA LYS A 26 19.06 -10.82 -4.05
C LYS A 26 18.55 -10.37 -2.70
N ARG A 27 19.04 -11.02 -1.64
CA ARG A 27 18.70 -10.63 -0.27
C ARG A 27 19.91 -9.98 0.40
N ARG A 28 19.66 -8.85 1.06
CA ARG A 28 20.67 -8.12 1.83
C ARG A 28 20.15 -8.00 3.27
N ASN A 29 20.91 -8.50 4.24
CA ASN A 29 20.53 -8.52 5.65
C ASN A 29 19.15 -9.20 5.90
N GLY A 30 18.85 -10.28 5.19
CA GLY A 30 17.59 -10.99 5.32
C GLY A 30 16.39 -10.34 4.62
N LYS A 31 16.59 -9.19 3.97
CA LYS A 31 15.54 -8.48 3.23
C LYS A 31 15.77 -8.60 1.72
N ALA A 32 14.70 -8.81 0.97
CA ALA A 32 14.77 -8.74 -0.48
C ALA A 32 15.06 -7.30 -0.91
N GLU A 33 15.98 -7.17 -1.90
CA GLU A 33 16.31 -5.87 -2.46
C GLU A 33 15.12 -5.39 -3.31
N ALA A 34 14.58 -4.22 -2.98
CA ALA A 34 13.47 -3.63 -3.70
C ALA A 34 13.90 -2.31 -4.36
N LYS A 35 13.52 -2.13 -5.61
CA LYS A 35 13.73 -0.90 -6.34
C LYS A 35 12.38 -0.25 -6.65
N SER A 36 12.22 0.99 -6.22
CA SER A 36 11.01 1.76 -6.46
C SER A 36 11.28 2.92 -7.40
N ILE A 37 10.40 3.15 -8.34
CA ILE A 37 10.45 4.27 -9.28
C ILE A 37 9.11 4.97 -9.32
N ILE A 38 9.11 6.24 -9.71
CA ILE A 38 7.90 7.00 -9.99
C ILE A 38 7.65 6.99 -11.49
N VAL A 39 6.46 6.56 -11.87
CA VAL A 39 6.02 6.54 -13.27
C VAL A 39 5.01 7.66 -13.47
N LYS A 40 5.26 8.53 -14.44
CA LYS A 40 4.43 9.72 -14.70
C LYS A 40 3.21 9.40 -15.56
N THR A 41 2.45 8.41 -15.12
CA THR A 41 1.15 8.04 -15.70
C THR A 41 0.17 7.75 -14.59
N PRO A 42 -1.14 7.88 -14.83
CA PRO A 42 -2.13 7.57 -13.81
C PRO A 42 -2.09 6.10 -13.40
N LEU A 43 -2.42 5.85 -12.14
CA LEU A 43 -2.71 4.50 -11.69
C LEU A 43 -3.99 4.01 -12.38
N SER A 44 -4.04 2.74 -12.74
CA SER A 44 -5.20 2.13 -13.41
C SER A 44 -5.67 0.87 -12.69
N VAL A 45 -6.91 0.48 -12.98
CA VAL A 45 -7.48 -0.76 -12.43
C VAL A 45 -6.68 -1.99 -12.90
N GLU A 46 -6.21 -1.99 -14.14
CA GLU A 46 -5.39 -3.07 -14.70
C GLU A 46 -4.08 -3.24 -13.94
N MET A 47 -3.46 -2.15 -13.53
CA MET A 47 -2.26 -2.19 -12.69
C MET A 47 -2.54 -2.79 -11.32
N ILE A 48 -3.70 -2.48 -10.75
CA ILE A 48 -4.14 -3.08 -9.49
C ILE A 48 -4.37 -4.58 -9.65
N GLU A 49 -4.93 -5.01 -10.77
CA GLU A 49 -5.09 -6.44 -11.07
C GLU A 49 -3.75 -7.17 -11.09
N GLU A 50 -2.75 -6.59 -11.74
CA GLU A 50 -1.38 -7.14 -11.76
C GLU A 50 -0.77 -7.21 -10.35
N HIS A 51 -1.00 -6.18 -9.55
CA HIS A 51 -0.56 -6.12 -8.17
C HIS A 51 -1.19 -7.23 -7.33
N LEU A 52 -2.49 -7.42 -7.43
CA LEU A 52 -3.21 -8.46 -6.69
C LEU A 52 -2.81 -9.87 -7.11
N LYS A 53 -2.33 -10.04 -8.34
CA LYS A 53 -1.76 -11.31 -8.83
C LYS A 53 -0.30 -11.51 -8.41
N GLY A 54 0.30 -10.54 -7.74
CA GLY A 54 1.70 -10.62 -7.32
C GLY A 54 2.72 -10.36 -8.42
N VAL A 55 2.29 -9.84 -9.56
CA VAL A 55 3.17 -9.56 -10.72
C VAL A 55 4.01 -8.32 -10.48
N LYS A 56 3.44 -7.29 -9.83
CA LYS A 56 4.04 -5.97 -9.72
C LYS A 56 3.70 -5.31 -8.39
N GLY A 57 4.68 -4.64 -7.79
CA GLY A 57 4.44 -3.75 -6.67
C GLY A 57 3.96 -2.39 -7.17
N ILE A 58 2.84 -1.91 -6.65
CA ILE A 58 2.23 -0.65 -7.06
C ILE A 58 2.13 0.27 -5.84
N GLY A 59 2.45 1.54 -6.04
CA GLY A 59 2.27 2.58 -5.05
C GLY A 59 1.32 3.65 -5.54
N SER A 60 0.35 4.00 -4.72
CA SER A 60 -0.49 5.17 -4.96
C SER A 60 0.20 6.40 -4.38
N ILE A 61 0.09 7.53 -5.07
CA ILE A 61 0.45 8.83 -4.50
C ILE A 61 -0.84 9.40 -3.90
N PRO A 62 -0.96 9.46 -2.56
CA PRO A 62 -2.26 9.71 -1.92
C PRO A 62 -2.89 11.05 -2.19
N ILE A 63 -2.09 12.07 -2.51
CA ILE A 63 -2.59 13.42 -2.73
C ILE A 63 -3.30 13.49 -4.08
N THR A 64 -4.59 13.86 -4.06
CA THR A 64 -5.37 14.08 -5.27
C THR A 64 -5.02 15.41 -5.93
N ASP A 65 -5.50 15.61 -7.14
CA ASP A 65 -5.28 16.86 -7.89
C ASP A 65 -5.90 18.09 -7.20
N ASN A 66 -6.83 17.87 -6.27
CA ASN A 66 -7.46 18.93 -5.46
C ASN A 66 -6.77 19.13 -4.10
N ASN A 67 -5.58 18.58 -3.89
CA ASN A 67 -4.85 18.64 -2.62
C ASN A 67 -5.61 17.99 -1.45
N GLU A 68 -6.33 16.92 -1.72
CA GLU A 68 -7.08 16.15 -0.73
C GLU A 68 -6.54 14.72 -0.68
N CYS A 69 -6.87 14.00 0.39
CA CYS A 69 -6.53 12.59 0.55
C CYS A 69 -7.77 11.79 0.91
N LYS A 70 -7.92 10.61 0.32
CA LYS A 70 -9.02 9.68 0.66
C LYS A 70 -8.68 8.80 1.84
N PHE A 71 -7.40 8.57 2.10
CA PHE A 71 -6.94 7.67 3.15
C PHE A 71 -5.65 8.20 3.77
N GLY A 72 -5.35 7.73 4.95
CA GLY A 72 -4.09 7.98 5.64
C GLY A 72 -3.46 6.67 6.08
N VAL A 73 -2.18 6.71 6.38
CA VAL A 73 -1.42 5.55 6.84
C VAL A 73 -0.68 5.91 8.12
N LEU A 74 -0.81 5.05 9.13
CA LEU A 74 0.00 5.12 10.34
C LEU A 74 1.02 4.00 10.26
N ASP A 75 2.29 4.35 10.28
CA ASP A 75 3.38 3.39 10.24
C ASP A 75 3.89 3.12 11.65
N ILE A 76 3.78 1.87 12.09
CA ILE A 76 4.30 1.45 13.39
C ILE A 76 5.66 0.81 13.14
N ASP A 77 6.70 1.52 13.51
CA ASP A 77 8.09 1.14 13.27
C ASP A 77 8.72 0.47 14.51
N THR A 78 7.95 -0.39 15.17
CA THR A 78 8.43 -1.25 16.25
C THR A 78 8.29 -2.71 15.85
N TYR A 79 9.29 -3.51 16.18
CA TYR A 79 9.27 -4.94 15.93
C TYR A 79 8.57 -5.68 17.06
N ASN A 80 8.16 -6.93 16.82
CA ASN A 80 7.44 -7.78 17.77
C ASN A 80 6.06 -7.23 18.17
N VAL A 81 5.37 -6.66 17.20
CA VAL A 81 4.02 -6.13 17.43
C VAL A 81 3.00 -7.24 17.18
N ASP A 82 2.04 -7.39 18.09
CA ASP A 82 0.91 -8.28 17.90
C ASP A 82 -0.18 -7.54 17.11
N HIS A 83 -0.34 -7.90 15.85
CA HIS A 83 -1.30 -7.27 14.95
C HIS A 83 -2.75 -7.43 15.44
N LYS A 84 -3.06 -8.55 16.08
CA LYS A 84 -4.40 -8.81 16.63
C LYS A 84 -4.71 -7.90 17.81
N GLU A 85 -3.73 -7.65 18.68
CA GLU A 85 -3.86 -6.72 19.79
C GLU A 85 -4.10 -5.30 19.33
N ILE A 86 -3.37 -4.86 18.30
CA ILE A 86 -3.55 -3.52 17.70
C ILE A 86 -4.95 -3.40 17.09
N ALA A 87 -5.40 -4.42 16.37
CA ALA A 87 -6.73 -4.43 15.78
C ALA A 87 -7.81 -4.33 16.84
N LYS A 88 -7.65 -5.05 17.97
CA LYS A 88 -8.55 -4.96 19.12
C LYS A 88 -8.59 -3.56 19.72
N LYS A 89 -7.43 -2.95 19.92
CA LYS A 89 -7.34 -1.58 20.45
C LYS A 89 -8.01 -0.58 19.54
N CYS A 90 -7.81 -0.69 18.23
CA CYS A 90 -8.49 0.16 17.26
C CYS A 90 -10.01 0.04 17.37
N LYS A 91 -10.51 -1.18 17.52
CA LYS A 91 -11.96 -1.43 17.66
C LYS A 91 -12.51 -0.84 18.95
N VAL A 92 -11.83 -1.06 20.08
CA VAL A 92 -12.24 -0.55 21.39
C VAL A 92 -12.24 0.97 21.42
N LEU A 93 -11.22 1.60 20.86
CA LEU A 93 -11.07 3.06 20.81
C LEU A 93 -11.86 3.70 19.68
N LYS A 94 -12.58 2.92 18.88
CA LYS A 94 -13.35 3.38 17.71
C LYS A 94 -12.50 4.12 16.69
N ILE A 95 -11.27 3.67 16.49
CA ILE A 95 -10.39 4.20 15.45
C ILE A 95 -10.70 3.48 14.14
N PRO A 96 -11.10 4.20 13.07
CA PRO A 96 -11.47 3.60 11.79
C PRO A 96 -10.22 3.22 10.99
N ALA A 97 -9.48 2.23 11.48
CA ALA A 97 -8.23 1.78 10.85
C ALA A 97 -8.28 0.29 10.57
N VAL A 98 -7.61 -0.11 9.49
CA VAL A 98 -7.38 -1.51 9.14
C VAL A 98 -5.91 -1.81 9.36
N VAL A 99 -5.62 -2.86 10.10
CA VAL A 99 -4.24 -3.28 10.38
C VAL A 99 -3.76 -4.17 9.24
N CYS A 100 -2.64 -3.79 8.64
CA CYS A 100 -2.03 -4.52 7.53
C CYS A 100 -0.58 -4.86 7.87
N ARG A 101 -0.09 -5.94 7.28
CA ARG A 101 1.34 -6.24 7.32
C ARG A 101 2.06 -5.50 6.22
N SER A 102 3.25 -4.99 6.52
CA SER A 102 4.11 -4.41 5.49
C SER A 102 4.69 -5.51 4.58
N LYS A 103 5.24 -5.10 3.45
CA LYS A 103 5.92 -6.02 2.51
C LYS A 103 7.09 -6.78 3.13
N SER A 104 7.68 -6.25 4.20
CA SER A 104 8.78 -6.88 4.94
C SER A 104 8.31 -7.70 6.13
N GLY A 105 7.01 -7.82 6.36
CA GLY A 105 6.41 -8.64 7.43
C GLY A 105 6.24 -7.95 8.76
N GLY A 106 6.50 -6.65 8.82
CA GLY A 106 6.30 -5.85 10.03
C GLY A 106 4.86 -5.43 10.27
#